data_828cdcdf3b4fa0f4e050e6328bb9cde1
#
_entry.id   828cdcdf3b4fa0f4e050e6328bb9cde1
#
_cell.length_a   1.000
_cell.length_b   1.000
_cell.length_c   1.000
_cell.angle_alpha   90.00
_cell.angle_beta   90.00
_cell.angle_gamma   90.00
#
_symmetry.space_group_name_H-M   'P 1'
#
loop_
_entity.id
_entity.type
_entity.pdbx_description
1 polymer ?
#
loop_
_entity_poly.entity_id
_entity_poly.type
_entity_poly.pdbx_seq_one_letter_code
_entity_poly.pdbx_strand_id
1 'polypeptide(L)'
;MKLRNLKIAHFKNLRDFEINFGQQPFTTVLLGQNGTGKSNLLEALIIIFRDLDLGAAPAFSYTLDYECRTYEIHVEADHTRQKRGEQVQIAVTKPDGAREKITYNRFSQDPERSYLPSYVFGYYSGPSNRMEKHFDQHQNRFYQDQLRGEEKPRRQLFYARSVQSQFALLAFFTETEQEEQPGRQSARQFLKDLLGIEKLVSVYFVLHEPPWTSKDGDARFWNARGVLGDFLAHLYDAALAPMRLKKRVVSELGSSTTLEHFHFYLRGEEDLKKVFAHYGNQQEFFKALESTYISKVLSEVRIRLQRSGAEEPLTFSEMSEGEQQLLMVLGLLRFTKEEEALFLLDEPDTHLNPAWSVQYFDFMHQAVGDLPTSHVLMTTHNPLVISSLKREDVRIMQKRKTGVFVELPRENPQGMGVSNILTSELFGLRTTLDLPTQRKLDRQRELTVSDQRTLPEEAEWHRLTQELDDMGFQVGEDDELYNAFIKKWLAREDSDLREHIVLTPEQQRSREQMMEKIIEELVAEGHWR
;
A
#
# COMPACT_ATOMS: atom_id res chain seq x y z
N MET A 1 16.77 -3.67 -0.09
CA MET A 1 16.20 -3.43 1.26
C MET A 1 15.17 -4.49 1.59
N LYS A 2 15.35 -5.23 2.70
CA LYS A 2 14.39 -6.27 3.13
C LYS A 2 14.27 -6.24 4.65
N LEU A 3 13.07 -6.01 5.16
CA LEU A 3 12.79 -6.16 6.59
C LEU A 3 12.88 -7.66 6.96
N ARG A 4 13.48 -7.96 8.11
CA ARG A 4 13.64 -9.32 8.64
C ARG A 4 12.80 -9.53 9.89
N ASN A 5 13.07 -8.76 10.90
CA ASN A 5 12.42 -8.88 12.20
C ASN A 5 12.25 -7.52 12.85
N LEU A 6 11.14 -7.30 13.53
CA LEU A 6 10.88 -6.09 14.29
C LEU A 6 10.24 -6.46 15.63
N LYS A 7 10.84 -5.94 16.72
CA LYS A 7 10.24 -5.98 18.07
C LYS A 7 9.99 -4.56 18.53
N ILE A 8 8.83 -4.30 19.09
CA ILE A 8 8.43 -2.98 19.64
C ILE A 8 8.00 -3.20 21.08
N ALA A 9 8.68 -2.54 22.02
CA ALA A 9 8.31 -2.62 23.43
C ALA A 9 6.93 -2.00 23.68
N HIS A 10 6.75 -0.74 23.24
CA HIS A 10 5.45 -0.06 23.33
C HIS A 10 5.33 1.07 22.31
N PHE A 11 4.37 0.95 21.42
CA PHE A 11 3.93 2.03 20.52
C PHE A 11 2.42 1.93 20.28
N LYS A 12 1.66 2.88 20.80
CA LYS A 12 0.19 2.89 20.75
C LYS A 12 -0.41 1.57 21.29
N ASN A 13 -1.11 0.80 20.45
CA ASN A 13 -1.66 -0.51 20.83
C ASN A 13 -0.69 -1.68 20.64
N LEU A 14 0.48 -1.45 20.05
CA LEU A 14 1.54 -2.45 19.92
C LEU A 14 2.34 -2.48 21.23
N ARG A 15 2.19 -3.55 22.01
CA ARG A 15 2.88 -3.78 23.29
C ARG A 15 3.52 -5.15 23.24
N ASP A 16 4.81 -5.21 23.59
CA ASP A 16 5.62 -6.42 23.49
C ASP A 16 5.41 -7.14 22.14
N PHE A 17 5.33 -6.31 21.10
CA PHE A 17 4.96 -6.73 19.75
C PHE A 17 6.17 -7.25 19.01
N GLU A 18 6.01 -8.37 18.31
CA GLU A 18 7.03 -8.95 17.46
C GLU A 18 6.44 -9.38 16.12
N ILE A 19 7.18 -9.12 15.03
CA ILE A 19 6.85 -9.57 13.68
C ILE A 19 8.10 -10.04 12.95
N ASN A 20 7.99 -11.21 12.31
CA ASN A 20 8.98 -11.74 11.38
C ASN A 20 8.43 -11.63 9.95
N PHE A 21 9.19 -10.96 9.06
CA PHE A 21 8.80 -10.72 7.68
C PHE A 21 9.20 -11.85 6.72
N GLY A 22 9.98 -12.83 7.18
CA GLY A 22 10.51 -13.91 6.34
C GLY A 22 11.91 -13.65 5.80
N GLN A 23 12.41 -14.55 4.97
CA GLN A 23 13.83 -14.50 4.59
C GLN A 23 14.13 -13.61 3.38
N GLN A 24 13.23 -13.51 2.40
CA GLN A 24 13.46 -12.64 1.22
C GLN A 24 12.13 -12.11 0.65
N PRO A 25 11.33 -11.40 1.43
CA PRO A 25 10.05 -10.94 0.93
C PRO A 25 10.25 -9.81 -0.09
N PHE A 26 9.60 -9.91 -1.26
CA PHE A 26 9.33 -8.73 -2.08
C PHE A 26 8.11 -8.00 -1.51
N THR A 27 7.07 -8.75 -1.18
CA THR A 27 5.83 -8.23 -0.61
C THR A 27 5.53 -8.93 0.70
N THR A 28 5.06 -8.16 1.68
CA THR A 28 4.43 -8.67 2.90
C THR A 28 3.09 -7.99 3.08
N VAL A 29 2.03 -8.78 3.20
CA VAL A 29 0.66 -8.29 3.36
C VAL A 29 0.19 -8.53 4.78
N LEU A 30 -0.24 -7.46 5.43
CA LEU A 30 -0.77 -7.48 6.80
C LEU A 30 -2.28 -7.57 6.76
N LEU A 31 -2.81 -8.65 7.32
CA LEU A 31 -4.24 -8.86 7.54
C LEU A 31 -4.59 -8.72 9.01
N GLY A 32 -5.85 -8.56 9.29
CA GLY A 32 -6.39 -8.52 10.64
C GLY A 32 -7.59 -7.59 10.77
N GLN A 33 -8.38 -7.81 11.81
CA GLN A 33 -9.56 -7.01 12.09
C GLN A 33 -9.22 -5.54 12.35
N ASN A 34 -10.22 -4.67 12.24
CA ASN A 34 -10.04 -3.25 12.56
C ASN A 34 -9.56 -3.06 14.00
N GLY A 35 -8.61 -2.15 14.19
CA GLY A 35 -8.02 -1.87 15.50
C GLY A 35 -6.93 -2.84 15.96
N THR A 36 -6.51 -3.82 15.15
CA THR A 36 -5.37 -4.71 15.47
C THR A 36 -4.02 -4.00 15.43
N GLY A 37 -3.93 -2.82 14.78
CA GLY A 37 -2.70 -2.03 14.78
C GLY A 37 -1.91 -2.11 13.49
N LYS A 38 -2.47 -2.59 12.38
CA LYS A 38 -1.81 -2.63 11.05
C LYS A 38 -1.21 -1.28 10.67
N SER A 39 -2.03 -0.23 10.62
CA SER A 39 -1.58 1.13 10.31
C SER A 39 -0.61 1.67 11.37
N ASN A 40 -0.71 1.25 12.64
CA ASN A 40 0.25 1.64 13.68
C ASN A 40 1.62 1.00 13.46
N LEU A 41 1.68 -0.22 12.91
CA LEU A 41 2.94 -0.85 12.53
C LEU A 41 3.63 -0.09 11.39
N LEU A 42 2.88 0.27 10.34
CA LEU A 42 3.42 1.09 9.25
C LEU A 42 3.91 2.45 9.76
N GLU A 43 3.14 3.11 10.61
CA GLU A 43 3.53 4.39 11.23
C GLU A 43 4.78 4.24 12.10
N ALA A 44 4.91 3.15 12.87
CA ALA A 44 6.11 2.87 13.66
C ALA A 44 7.36 2.73 12.77
N LEU A 45 7.27 1.99 11.66
CA LEU A 45 8.36 1.85 10.70
C LEU A 45 8.76 3.19 10.06
N ILE A 46 7.77 4.02 9.68
CA ILE A 46 8.04 5.38 9.17
C ILE A 46 8.84 6.19 10.20
N ILE A 47 8.43 6.17 11.47
CA ILE A 47 9.11 6.88 12.56
C ILE A 47 10.52 6.33 12.76
N ILE A 48 10.69 5.01 12.77
CA ILE A 48 12.00 4.36 12.92
C ILE A 48 12.96 4.82 11.82
N PHE A 49 12.61 4.68 10.55
CA PHE A 49 13.48 5.06 9.44
C PHE A 49 13.69 6.58 9.34
N ARG A 50 12.69 7.38 9.69
CA ARG A 50 12.85 8.83 9.83
C ARG A 50 13.91 9.17 10.87
N ASP A 51 13.81 8.61 12.07
CA ASP A 51 14.71 8.93 13.18
C ASP A 51 16.11 8.40 12.89
N LEU A 52 16.25 7.22 12.29
CA LEU A 52 17.54 6.67 11.86
C LEU A 52 18.23 7.56 10.81
N ASP A 53 17.47 8.08 9.82
CA ASP A 53 18.02 8.97 8.79
C ASP A 53 18.43 10.34 9.33
N LEU A 54 17.66 10.88 10.25
CA LEU A 54 17.95 12.18 10.87
C LEU A 54 18.99 12.10 12.00
N GLY A 55 19.41 10.91 12.41
CA GLY A 55 20.21 10.71 13.59
C GLY A 55 19.50 11.19 14.85
N ALA A 56 18.17 11.13 14.89
CA ALA A 56 17.34 11.62 15.99
C ALA A 56 17.27 10.62 17.14
N ALA A 57 16.86 11.08 18.32
CA ALA A 57 16.56 10.18 19.44
C ALA A 57 15.36 9.29 19.11
N PRO A 58 15.37 7.99 19.49
CA PRO A 58 14.27 7.10 19.21
C PRO A 58 13.01 7.52 19.97
N ALA A 59 11.86 7.53 19.30
CA ALA A 59 10.59 7.90 19.90
C ALA A 59 10.03 6.81 20.86
N PHE A 60 10.46 5.57 20.69
CA PHE A 60 10.09 4.39 21.50
C PHE A 60 11.20 3.35 21.41
N SER A 61 11.16 2.33 22.30
CA SER A 61 12.14 1.24 22.29
C SER A 61 11.76 0.16 21.30
N TYR A 62 12.73 -0.28 20.48
CA TYR A 62 12.55 -1.31 19.47
C TYR A 62 13.85 -2.05 19.16
N THR A 63 13.71 -3.23 18.55
CA THR A 63 14.79 -3.95 17.89
C THR A 63 14.38 -4.20 16.44
N LEU A 64 15.24 -3.86 15.48
CA LEU A 64 14.96 -4.01 14.05
C LEU A 64 16.13 -4.71 13.36
N ASP A 65 15.81 -5.81 12.65
CA ASP A 65 16.72 -6.51 11.75
C ASP A 65 16.27 -6.31 10.32
N TYR A 66 17.18 -5.91 9.44
CA TYR A 66 16.91 -5.73 8.02
C TYR A 66 18.16 -5.88 7.16
N GLU A 67 17.98 -6.13 5.89
CA GLU A 67 19.03 -6.12 4.89
C GLU A 67 18.91 -4.86 4.03
N CYS A 68 20.05 -4.24 3.76
CA CYS A 68 20.14 -3.12 2.83
C CYS A 68 21.39 -3.28 1.99
N ARG A 69 21.24 -3.28 0.67
CA ARG A 69 22.30 -3.65 -0.27
C ARG A 69 22.82 -5.05 0.07
N THR A 70 24.03 -5.16 0.50
CA THR A 70 24.67 -6.44 0.88
C THR A 70 24.94 -6.56 2.37
N TYR A 71 24.46 -5.61 3.17
CA TYR A 71 24.68 -5.57 4.61
C TYR A 71 23.45 -6.10 5.36
N GLU A 72 23.68 -6.89 6.41
CA GLU A 72 22.66 -7.18 7.42
C GLU A 72 22.82 -6.19 8.58
N ILE A 73 21.76 -5.49 8.92
CA ILE A 73 21.75 -4.43 9.91
C ILE A 73 20.88 -4.83 11.09
N HIS A 74 21.45 -4.76 12.27
CA HIS A 74 20.76 -4.94 13.55
C HIS A 74 20.78 -3.63 14.32
N VAL A 75 19.61 -3.10 14.64
CA VAL A 75 19.42 -1.88 15.42
C VAL A 75 18.68 -2.19 16.71
N GLU A 76 19.29 -1.85 17.84
CA GLU A 76 18.63 -1.86 19.15
C GLU A 76 18.48 -0.43 19.65
N ALA A 77 17.23 0.03 19.82
CA ALA A 77 16.91 1.36 20.29
C ALA A 77 16.19 1.30 21.64
N ASP A 78 16.66 2.11 22.57
CA ASP A 78 16.09 2.24 23.92
C ASP A 78 15.94 3.72 24.28
N HIS A 79 14.71 4.22 24.16
CA HIS A 79 14.37 5.63 24.41
C HIS A 79 14.50 6.02 25.90
N THR A 80 14.60 5.05 26.81
CA THR A 80 14.69 5.30 28.26
C THR A 80 16.10 5.67 28.72
N ARG A 81 17.12 5.37 27.89
CA ARG A 81 18.52 5.66 28.22
C ARG A 81 18.78 7.17 28.17
N GLN A 82 19.45 7.69 29.18
CA GLN A 82 19.68 9.14 29.31
C GLN A 82 20.69 9.69 28.30
N LYS A 83 21.75 8.92 28.01
CA LYS A 83 22.79 9.36 27.08
C LYS A 83 22.39 9.03 25.63
N ARG A 84 22.27 10.05 24.79
CA ARG A 84 21.89 9.93 23.38
C ARG A 84 22.71 8.90 22.61
N GLY A 85 24.03 8.85 22.83
CA GLY A 85 24.91 7.88 22.16
C GLY A 85 24.70 6.43 22.57
N GLU A 86 24.00 6.18 23.69
CA GLU A 86 23.67 4.84 24.18
C GLU A 86 22.24 4.42 23.83
N GLN A 87 21.40 5.37 23.37
CA GLN A 87 20.01 5.09 23.03
C GLN A 87 19.86 4.22 21.79
N VAL A 88 20.81 4.27 20.86
CA VAL A 88 20.78 3.45 19.63
C VAL A 88 22.09 2.71 19.49
N GLN A 89 22.04 1.39 19.46
CA GLN A 89 23.17 0.51 19.22
C GLN A 89 22.98 -0.17 17.86
N ILE A 90 24.03 -0.17 17.05
CA ILE A 90 23.97 -0.69 15.69
C ILE A 90 25.10 -1.68 15.47
N ALA A 91 24.75 -2.86 14.98
CA ALA A 91 25.68 -3.86 14.49
C ALA A 91 25.42 -4.10 12.99
N VAL A 92 26.47 -4.12 12.20
CA VAL A 92 26.42 -4.38 10.78
C VAL A 92 27.20 -5.65 10.48
N THR A 93 26.60 -6.58 9.77
CA THR A 93 27.28 -7.77 9.23
C THR A 93 27.56 -7.49 7.75
N LYS A 94 28.83 -7.60 7.37
CA LYS A 94 29.31 -7.42 6.01
C LYS A 94 29.09 -8.68 5.16
N PRO A 95 29.18 -8.60 3.83
CA PRO A 95 29.03 -9.76 2.93
C PRO A 95 30.04 -10.89 3.20
N ASP A 96 31.19 -10.56 3.78
CA ASP A 96 32.22 -11.52 4.20
C ASP A 96 31.92 -12.21 5.56
N GLY A 97 30.77 -11.88 6.19
CA GLY A 97 30.38 -12.39 7.49
C GLY A 97 30.96 -11.63 8.67
N ALA A 98 31.84 -10.64 8.46
CA ALA A 98 32.40 -9.84 9.54
C ALA A 98 31.35 -8.94 10.18
N ARG A 99 31.19 -9.04 11.52
CA ARG A 99 30.27 -8.22 12.29
C ARG A 99 31.00 -7.07 12.96
N GLU A 100 30.54 -5.85 12.71
CA GLU A 100 31.12 -4.61 13.23
C GLU A 100 30.04 -3.81 13.99
N LYS A 101 30.39 -3.26 15.16
CA LYS A 101 29.56 -2.25 15.83
C LYS A 101 29.94 -0.87 15.32
N ILE A 102 28.96 -0.13 14.86
CA ILE A 102 29.16 1.23 14.36
C ILE A 102 28.44 2.24 15.25
N THR A 103 29.00 3.45 15.35
CA THR A 103 28.36 4.54 16.10
C THR A 103 27.15 5.07 15.37
N TYR A 104 26.15 5.55 16.09
CA TYR A 104 24.94 6.11 15.51
C TYR A 104 25.22 7.28 14.55
N ASN A 105 26.17 8.14 14.90
CA ASN A 105 26.58 9.24 14.02
C ASN A 105 27.21 8.75 12.70
N ARG A 106 28.08 7.74 12.75
CA ARG A 106 28.66 7.14 11.53
C ARG A 106 27.59 6.49 10.66
N PHE A 107 26.60 5.89 11.28
CA PHE A 107 25.48 5.26 10.56
C PHE A 107 24.59 6.29 9.85
N SER A 108 24.12 7.33 10.58
CA SER A 108 23.18 8.32 10.04
C SER A 108 23.82 9.33 9.08
N GLN A 109 25.13 9.57 9.21
CA GLN A 109 25.90 10.52 8.40
C GLN A 109 26.74 9.85 7.30
N ASP A 110 26.54 8.55 7.06
CA ASP A 110 27.24 7.82 6.01
C ASP A 110 26.97 8.48 4.63
N PRO A 111 28.00 9.03 3.94
CA PRO A 111 27.81 9.74 2.67
C PRO A 111 27.25 8.83 1.57
N GLU A 112 27.63 7.54 1.58
CA GLU A 112 27.18 6.53 0.62
C GLU A 112 25.84 5.91 0.99
N ARG A 113 25.35 6.16 2.22
CA ARG A 113 24.12 5.58 2.76
C ARG A 113 24.06 4.05 2.64
N SER A 114 25.17 3.41 2.88
CA SER A 114 25.33 1.96 2.71
C SER A 114 24.35 1.13 3.54
N TYR A 115 23.88 1.69 4.65
CA TYR A 115 23.09 0.98 5.67
C TYR A 115 21.60 1.37 5.68
N LEU A 116 21.21 2.46 5.02
CA LEU A 116 19.83 2.92 4.99
C LEU A 116 19.22 2.75 3.60
N PRO A 117 17.90 2.50 3.50
CA PRO A 117 17.24 2.46 2.20
C PRO A 117 17.40 3.80 1.48
N SER A 118 17.51 3.73 0.15
CA SER A 118 17.54 4.92 -0.70
C SER A 118 16.23 5.69 -0.58
N TYR A 119 15.12 4.95 -0.48
CA TYR A 119 13.78 5.53 -0.35
C TYR A 119 12.92 4.77 0.67
N VAL A 120 12.13 5.54 1.43
CA VAL A 120 11.00 5.03 2.24
C VAL A 120 9.74 5.76 1.77
N PHE A 121 8.83 5.01 1.16
CA PHE A 121 7.55 5.53 0.68
C PHE A 121 6.45 5.21 1.68
N GLY A 122 5.68 6.22 2.07
CA GLY A 122 4.47 6.05 2.85
C GLY A 122 3.25 6.41 2.03
N TYR A 123 2.21 5.59 2.09
CA TYR A 123 0.89 5.85 1.53
C TYR A 123 -0.19 5.49 2.54
N TYR A 124 -1.23 6.30 2.61
CA TYR A 124 -2.39 6.06 3.45
C TYR A 124 -3.66 6.46 2.70
N SER A 125 -4.59 5.52 2.53
CA SER A 125 -5.86 5.75 1.81
C SER A 125 -6.87 6.59 2.59
N GLY A 126 -6.72 6.67 3.92
CA GLY A 126 -7.66 7.38 4.78
C GLY A 126 -7.51 8.91 4.72
N PRO A 127 -8.52 9.66 5.18
CA PRO A 127 -8.59 11.12 5.06
C PRO A 127 -7.68 11.88 6.03
N SER A 128 -7.07 11.22 7.02
CA SER A 128 -6.24 11.89 8.02
C SER A 128 -4.78 12.02 7.59
N ASN A 129 -4.10 13.04 8.10
CA ASN A 129 -2.65 13.24 7.87
C ASN A 129 -1.75 12.44 8.84
N ARG A 130 -2.27 11.35 9.45
CA ARG A 130 -1.56 10.63 10.52
C ARG A 130 -0.18 10.11 10.15
N MET A 131 0.00 9.68 8.91
CA MET A 131 1.29 9.22 8.40
C MET A 131 2.08 10.38 7.78
N GLU A 132 1.42 11.24 7.03
CA GLU A 132 2.01 12.35 6.29
C GLU A 132 2.90 13.25 7.14
N LYS A 133 2.44 13.64 8.33
CA LYS A 133 3.19 14.51 9.28
C LYS A 133 4.60 14.01 9.63
N HIS A 134 4.85 12.71 9.53
CA HIS A 134 6.17 12.14 9.83
C HIS A 134 7.20 12.40 8.72
N PHE A 135 6.76 12.82 7.54
CA PHE A 135 7.58 13.15 6.39
C PHE A 135 7.93 14.66 6.30
N ASP A 136 7.28 15.51 7.10
CA ASP A 136 7.43 16.98 7.05
C ASP A 136 8.88 17.44 7.22
N GLN A 137 9.66 16.81 8.11
CA GLN A 137 11.05 17.18 8.34
C GLN A 137 11.91 16.92 7.10
N HIS A 138 11.73 15.79 6.42
CA HIS A 138 12.44 15.48 5.18
C HIS A 138 11.98 16.36 4.04
N GLN A 139 10.70 16.68 3.95
CA GLN A 139 10.15 17.61 2.97
C GLN A 139 10.72 19.01 3.17
N ASN A 140 10.80 19.49 4.42
CA ASN A 140 11.38 20.78 4.74
C ASN A 140 12.88 20.82 4.45
N ARG A 141 13.63 19.75 4.77
CA ARG A 141 15.06 19.65 4.43
C ARG A 141 15.26 19.74 2.91
N PHE A 142 14.56 18.93 2.15
CA PHE A 142 14.61 18.94 0.69
C PHE A 142 14.26 20.32 0.12
N TYR A 143 13.22 20.96 0.66
CA TYR A 143 12.85 22.32 0.30
C TYR A 143 13.98 23.34 0.56
N GLN A 144 14.65 23.26 1.70
CA GLN A 144 15.78 24.15 2.02
C GLN A 144 16.99 23.90 1.12
N ASP A 145 17.28 22.64 0.82
CA ASP A 145 18.38 22.27 -0.09
C ASP A 145 18.13 22.79 -1.51
N GLN A 146 16.88 22.75 -1.99
CA GLN A 146 16.49 23.37 -3.25
C GLN A 146 16.66 24.90 -3.24
N LEU A 147 16.27 25.58 -2.16
CA LEU A 147 16.44 27.03 -2.04
C LEU A 147 17.93 27.44 -2.02
N ARG A 148 18.82 26.57 -1.54
CA ARG A 148 20.27 26.78 -1.59
C ARG A 148 20.87 26.50 -2.97
N GLY A 149 20.09 25.89 -3.88
CA GLY A 149 20.54 25.55 -5.21
C GLY A 149 21.42 24.30 -5.26
N GLU A 150 21.22 23.34 -4.34
CA GLU A 150 21.92 22.07 -4.40
C GLU A 150 21.53 21.31 -5.69
N GLU A 151 22.53 20.85 -6.43
CA GLU A 151 22.33 20.14 -7.72
C GLU A 151 21.61 18.80 -7.55
N LYS A 152 21.82 18.11 -6.43
CA LYS A 152 21.23 16.80 -6.14
C LYS A 152 20.61 16.76 -4.73
N PRO A 153 19.52 17.49 -4.50
CA PRO A 153 18.85 17.48 -3.20
C PRO A 153 18.35 16.05 -2.91
N ARG A 154 18.67 15.56 -1.70
CA ARG A 154 18.34 14.20 -1.30
C ARG A 154 17.00 14.17 -0.60
N ARG A 155 16.09 13.32 -1.08
CA ARG A 155 14.81 13.06 -0.42
C ARG A 155 14.61 11.57 -0.24
N GLN A 156 14.85 11.09 0.95
CA GLN A 156 14.79 9.69 1.30
C GLN A 156 13.40 9.23 1.72
N LEU A 157 12.66 10.08 2.41
CA LEU A 157 11.31 9.78 2.86
C LEU A 157 10.28 10.55 2.04
N PHE A 158 9.35 9.80 1.46
CA PHE A 158 8.28 10.30 0.60
C PHE A 158 6.92 9.91 1.14
N TYR A 159 6.02 10.86 1.23
CA TYR A 159 4.60 10.56 1.36
C TYR A 159 3.94 10.68 -0.02
N ALA A 160 3.32 9.58 -0.47
CA ALA A 160 2.68 9.52 -1.77
C ALA A 160 1.31 10.22 -1.72
N ARG A 161 1.12 11.21 -2.59
CA ARG A 161 -0.12 11.99 -2.78
C ARG A 161 -0.64 11.80 -4.19
N SER A 162 -1.91 12.10 -4.43
CA SER A 162 -2.52 11.98 -5.77
C SER A 162 -1.78 12.75 -6.86
N VAL A 163 -1.10 13.86 -6.54
CA VAL A 163 -0.32 14.62 -7.53
C VAL A 163 0.82 13.79 -8.15
N GLN A 164 1.41 12.84 -7.39
CA GLN A 164 2.45 11.97 -7.94
C GLN A 164 1.94 11.05 -9.04
N SER A 165 0.64 10.70 -9.07
CA SER A 165 0.06 9.94 -10.19
C SER A 165 0.11 10.71 -11.51
N GLN A 166 -0.08 12.05 -11.46
CA GLN A 166 0.09 12.92 -12.63
C GLN A 166 1.55 12.95 -13.10
N PHE A 167 2.49 13.05 -12.17
CA PHE A 167 3.92 13.04 -12.49
C PHE A 167 4.38 11.69 -13.03
N ALA A 168 3.89 10.59 -12.46
CA ALA A 168 4.15 9.25 -12.94
C ALA A 168 3.63 9.06 -14.36
N LEU A 169 2.40 9.52 -14.63
CA LEU A 169 1.80 9.47 -15.96
C LEU A 169 2.64 10.24 -16.99
N LEU A 170 3.07 11.48 -16.66
CA LEU A 170 3.93 12.26 -17.55
C LEU A 170 5.27 11.58 -17.80
N ALA A 171 5.89 11.01 -16.76
CA ALA A 171 7.14 10.26 -16.91
C ALA A 171 6.97 8.99 -17.76
N PHE A 172 5.84 8.30 -17.71
CA PHE A 172 5.56 7.16 -18.59
C PHE A 172 5.51 7.54 -20.07
N PHE A 173 5.00 8.72 -20.41
CA PHE A 173 4.98 9.21 -21.78
C PHE A 173 6.35 9.62 -22.34
N THR A 174 7.37 9.69 -21.49
CA THR A 174 8.75 10.01 -21.93
C THR A 174 9.58 8.77 -22.23
N GLU A 175 9.10 7.54 -21.99
CA GLU A 175 9.80 6.30 -22.29
C GLU A 175 10.13 6.22 -23.79
N THR A 176 11.37 5.88 -24.11
CA THR A 176 11.85 5.70 -25.48
C THR A 176 11.94 4.21 -25.80
N GLU A 177 11.81 3.85 -27.09
CA GLU A 177 11.94 2.46 -27.55
C GLU A 177 13.30 1.82 -27.20
N GLN A 178 14.33 2.62 -26.95
CA GLN A 178 15.66 2.15 -26.56
C GLN A 178 15.75 1.69 -25.09
N GLU A 179 14.77 2.06 -24.26
CA GLU A 179 14.70 1.66 -22.85
C GLU A 179 13.91 0.36 -22.66
N GLU A 180 13.38 -0.23 -23.72
CA GLU A 180 12.67 -1.50 -23.67
C GLU A 180 13.65 -2.64 -23.33
N GLN A 181 13.47 -3.22 -22.16
CA GLN A 181 14.25 -4.40 -21.72
C GLN A 181 13.50 -5.68 -22.10
N PRO A 182 14.18 -6.73 -22.58
CA PRO A 182 13.56 -8.01 -22.84
C PRO A 182 12.85 -8.56 -21.60
N GLY A 183 11.57 -8.95 -21.76
CA GLY A 183 10.76 -9.49 -20.67
C GLY A 183 10.01 -8.47 -19.82
N ARG A 184 10.14 -7.16 -20.12
CA ARG A 184 9.43 -6.08 -19.43
C ARG A 184 8.42 -5.42 -20.35
N GLN A 185 7.19 -5.24 -19.86
CA GLN A 185 6.18 -4.44 -20.55
C GLN A 185 6.62 -2.96 -20.57
N SER A 186 6.59 -2.32 -21.75
CA SER A 186 6.87 -0.88 -21.84
C SER A 186 5.82 -0.09 -21.05
N ALA A 187 6.19 1.12 -20.57
CA ALA A 187 5.24 1.98 -19.87
C ALA A 187 4.06 2.34 -20.77
N ARG A 188 4.31 2.50 -22.06
CA ARG A 188 3.26 2.80 -23.03
C ARG A 188 2.30 1.63 -23.22
N GLN A 189 2.83 0.40 -23.33
CA GLN A 189 1.99 -0.80 -23.41
C GLN A 189 1.20 -0.99 -22.12
N PHE A 190 1.80 -0.76 -20.97
CA PHE A 190 1.14 -0.78 -19.66
C PHE A 190 -0.03 0.22 -19.60
N LEU A 191 0.18 1.48 -20.01
CA LEU A 191 -0.89 2.50 -20.04
C LEU A 191 -2.03 2.10 -20.95
N LYS A 192 -1.72 1.51 -22.12
CA LYS A 192 -2.71 1.06 -23.09
C LYS A 192 -3.52 -0.14 -22.59
N ASP A 193 -2.84 -1.18 -22.11
CA ASP A 193 -3.49 -2.44 -21.74
C ASP A 193 -4.30 -2.31 -20.44
N LEU A 194 -3.79 -1.55 -19.46
CA LEU A 194 -4.43 -1.43 -18.18
C LEU A 194 -5.46 -0.31 -18.13
N LEU A 195 -5.14 0.87 -18.70
CA LEU A 195 -5.96 2.08 -18.59
C LEU A 195 -6.63 2.49 -19.91
N GLY A 196 -6.35 1.80 -21.01
CA GLY A 196 -6.82 2.16 -22.34
C GLY A 196 -6.27 3.50 -22.86
N ILE A 197 -5.20 4.02 -22.26
CA ILE A 197 -4.61 5.31 -22.61
C ILE A 197 -3.65 5.13 -23.78
N GLU A 198 -3.93 5.79 -24.91
CA GLU A 198 -3.13 5.67 -26.15
C GLU A 198 -2.20 6.86 -26.36
N LYS A 199 -2.66 8.07 -26.01
CA LYS A 199 -1.95 9.30 -26.39
C LYS A 199 -2.10 10.40 -25.35
N LEU A 200 -1.01 11.14 -25.14
CA LEU A 200 -1.02 12.42 -24.44
C LEU A 200 -1.41 13.52 -25.44
N VAL A 201 -2.54 14.17 -25.21
CA VAL A 201 -3.06 15.23 -26.10
C VAL A 201 -2.46 16.57 -25.76
N SER A 202 -2.42 16.94 -24.46
CA SER A 202 -1.81 18.17 -24.01
C SER A 202 -1.51 18.13 -22.51
N VAL A 203 -0.56 18.98 -22.11
CA VAL A 203 -0.27 19.26 -20.70
C VAL A 203 -0.30 20.76 -20.48
N TYR A 204 -0.95 21.19 -19.43
CA TYR A 204 -1.03 22.59 -19.07
C TYR A 204 -0.60 22.78 -17.63
N PHE A 205 0.54 23.44 -17.43
CA PHE A 205 1.06 23.77 -16.12
C PHE A 205 0.65 25.18 -15.74
N VAL A 206 0.10 25.33 -14.55
CA VAL A 206 -0.15 26.63 -13.91
C VAL A 206 0.76 26.73 -12.69
N LEU A 207 1.68 27.66 -12.74
CA LEU A 207 2.60 27.95 -11.66
C LEU A 207 2.26 29.29 -11.03
N HIS A 208 2.56 29.47 -9.76
CA HIS A 208 2.34 30.73 -9.05
C HIS A 208 3.59 31.18 -8.31
N GLU A 209 3.64 32.48 -8.02
CA GLU A 209 4.68 33.07 -7.21
C GLU A 209 4.80 32.34 -5.86
N PRO A 210 5.99 31.81 -5.54
CA PRO A 210 6.20 31.07 -4.30
C PRO A 210 6.23 31.99 -3.06
N PRO A 211 6.01 31.43 -1.85
CA PRO A 211 6.10 32.21 -0.60
C PRO A 211 7.53 32.53 -0.17
N TRP A 212 8.53 31.99 -0.85
CA TRP A 212 9.94 32.20 -0.57
C TRP A 212 10.55 33.23 -1.52
N THR A 213 11.67 33.85 -1.09
CA THR A 213 12.45 34.76 -1.90
C THR A 213 13.88 34.25 -2.03
N SER A 214 14.46 34.36 -3.23
CA SER A 214 15.86 34.08 -3.49
C SER A 214 16.50 35.31 -4.15
N LYS A 215 17.80 35.54 -3.89
CA LYS A 215 18.51 36.71 -4.44
C LYS A 215 19.29 36.40 -5.72
N ASP A 216 19.70 35.13 -5.89
CA ASP A 216 20.54 34.71 -7.02
C ASP A 216 19.91 33.49 -7.67
N GLY A 217 19.43 33.61 -8.87
CA GLY A 217 18.76 32.58 -9.63
C GLY A 217 18.17 33.13 -10.91
N ASP A 218 17.33 32.39 -11.59
CA ASP A 218 16.67 32.87 -12.81
C ASP A 218 15.58 33.87 -12.46
N ALA A 219 15.85 35.14 -12.79
CA ALA A 219 14.94 36.27 -12.52
C ALA A 219 13.57 36.12 -13.20
N ARG A 220 13.48 35.31 -14.28
CA ARG A 220 12.20 35.00 -14.93
C ARG A 220 11.27 34.22 -13.99
N PHE A 221 11.84 33.37 -13.13
CA PHE A 221 11.12 32.41 -12.29
C PHE A 221 11.35 32.67 -10.80
N TRP A 222 11.15 33.92 -10.36
CA TRP A 222 11.28 34.32 -8.95
C TRP A 222 12.65 33.99 -8.32
N ASN A 223 13.69 33.98 -9.14
CA ASN A 223 15.05 33.57 -8.78
C ASN A 223 15.14 32.09 -8.33
N ALA A 224 14.35 31.20 -8.91
CA ALA A 224 14.48 29.76 -8.69
C ALA A 224 15.86 29.27 -9.13
N ARG A 225 16.40 28.27 -8.41
CA ARG A 225 17.74 27.70 -8.60
C ARG A 225 17.69 26.18 -8.71
N GLY A 226 18.84 25.60 -9.12
CA GLY A 226 19.05 24.15 -9.16
C GLY A 226 17.97 23.46 -9.97
N VAL A 227 17.60 22.24 -9.56
CA VAL A 227 16.64 21.39 -10.27
C VAL A 227 15.33 22.11 -10.62
N LEU A 228 14.83 22.97 -9.69
CA LEU A 228 13.61 23.74 -9.96
C LEU A 228 13.83 24.80 -11.05
N GLY A 229 14.91 25.59 -10.95
CA GLY A 229 15.20 26.64 -11.94
C GLY A 229 15.40 26.06 -13.33
N ASP A 230 16.17 24.99 -13.44
CA ASP A 230 16.44 24.28 -14.69
C ASP A 230 15.15 23.71 -15.30
N PHE A 231 14.30 23.08 -14.47
CA PHE A 231 13.03 22.55 -14.94
C PHE A 231 12.12 23.64 -15.50
N LEU A 232 12.02 24.78 -14.79
CA LEU A 232 11.19 25.91 -15.24
C LEU A 232 11.71 26.53 -16.55
N ALA A 233 13.02 26.61 -16.72
CA ALA A 233 13.64 27.06 -17.97
C ALA A 233 13.33 26.11 -19.13
N HIS A 234 13.53 24.80 -18.95
CA HIS A 234 13.22 23.80 -19.98
C HIS A 234 11.72 23.79 -20.34
N LEU A 235 10.86 23.95 -19.33
CA LEU A 235 9.40 24.02 -19.52
C LEU A 235 9.02 25.28 -20.33
N TYR A 236 9.66 26.41 -20.03
CA TYR A 236 9.45 27.68 -20.74
C TYR A 236 9.85 27.57 -22.20
N ASP A 237 10.99 26.97 -22.49
CA ASP A 237 11.54 26.84 -23.85
C ASP A 237 10.69 25.86 -24.71
N ALA A 238 10.11 24.83 -24.09
CA ALA A 238 9.27 23.84 -24.78
C ALA A 238 7.80 24.29 -24.94
N ALA A 239 7.32 25.23 -24.13
CA ALA A 239 5.92 25.66 -24.15
C ALA A 239 5.58 26.47 -25.42
N LEU A 240 4.37 26.22 -25.96
CA LEU A 240 3.90 26.88 -27.19
C LEU A 240 3.86 28.41 -27.07
N ALA A 241 3.35 28.92 -25.95
CA ALA A 241 3.20 30.35 -25.71
C ALA A 241 3.20 30.60 -24.18
N PRO A 242 4.38 30.75 -23.57
CA PRO A 242 4.44 31.06 -22.14
C PRO A 242 3.72 32.38 -21.82
N MET A 243 2.77 32.32 -20.91
CA MET A 243 2.00 33.51 -20.51
C MET A 243 2.27 33.83 -19.03
N ARG A 244 2.41 35.10 -18.73
CA ARG A 244 2.59 35.63 -17.38
C ARG A 244 1.40 36.53 -17.02
N LEU A 245 0.64 36.16 -16.01
CA LEU A 245 -0.59 36.84 -15.63
C LEU A 245 -0.59 37.12 -14.13
N LYS A 246 -1.15 38.27 -13.74
CA LYS A 246 -1.43 38.57 -12.32
C LYS A 246 -2.86 38.19 -11.99
N LYS A 247 -3.04 37.30 -11.02
CA LYS A 247 -4.35 36.82 -10.60
C LYS A 247 -4.59 37.13 -9.12
N ARG A 248 -5.76 37.63 -8.79
CA ARG A 248 -6.20 37.81 -7.42
C ARG A 248 -6.61 36.43 -6.84
N VAL A 249 -5.91 35.98 -5.83
CA VAL A 249 -6.19 34.75 -5.10
C VAL A 249 -6.85 35.12 -3.77
N VAL A 250 -8.01 34.56 -3.51
CA VAL A 250 -8.73 34.74 -2.23
C VAL A 250 -8.40 33.58 -1.33
N SER A 251 -7.89 33.83 -0.13
CA SER A 251 -7.64 32.81 0.88
C SER A 251 -8.96 32.33 1.50
N GLU A 252 -8.94 31.14 2.13
CA GLU A 252 -10.09 30.58 2.86
C GLU A 252 -10.62 31.53 3.94
N LEU A 253 -9.79 32.42 4.45
CA LEU A 253 -10.16 33.44 5.47
C LEU A 253 -10.64 34.77 4.85
N GLY A 254 -10.91 34.80 3.55
CA GLY A 254 -11.44 35.98 2.86
C GLY A 254 -10.42 37.07 2.56
N SER A 255 -9.16 36.94 2.95
CA SER A 255 -8.08 37.83 2.51
C SER A 255 -7.74 37.56 1.05
N SER A 256 -7.41 38.62 0.29
CA SER A 256 -7.02 38.46 -1.12
C SER A 256 -5.62 38.99 -1.36
N THR A 257 -4.82 38.20 -2.05
CA THR A 257 -3.47 38.58 -2.48
C THR A 257 -3.40 38.48 -4.00
N THR A 258 -2.70 39.40 -4.65
CA THR A 258 -2.44 39.31 -6.08
C THR A 258 -1.12 38.58 -6.27
N LEU A 259 -1.17 37.38 -6.86
CA LEU A 259 0.00 36.58 -7.17
C LEU A 259 0.24 36.56 -8.67
N GLU A 260 1.49 36.50 -9.02
CA GLU A 260 1.90 36.29 -10.39
C GLU A 260 1.81 34.80 -10.73
N HIS A 261 1.26 34.49 -11.92
CA HIS A 261 1.11 33.14 -12.42
C HIS A 261 1.80 33.00 -13.77
N PHE A 262 2.48 31.86 -13.97
CA PHE A 262 2.93 31.39 -15.26
C PHE A 262 2.01 30.29 -15.76
N HIS A 263 1.74 30.34 -17.06
CA HIS A 263 0.92 29.39 -17.78
C HIS A 263 1.73 28.79 -18.92
N PHE A 264 2.01 27.48 -18.86
CA PHE A 264 2.76 26.77 -19.87
C PHE A 264 1.91 25.69 -20.51
N TYR A 265 1.76 25.75 -21.82
CA TYR A 265 0.99 24.79 -22.61
C TYR A 265 1.91 23.96 -23.50
N LEU A 266 1.91 22.63 -23.32
CA LEU A 266 2.61 21.65 -24.13
C LEU A 266 1.62 20.93 -25.04
N ARG A 267 1.93 20.81 -26.33
CA ARG A 267 1.10 20.19 -27.38
C ARG A 267 1.26 18.67 -27.42
N GLY A 268 1.18 18.00 -26.28
CA GLY A 268 1.29 16.55 -26.18
C GLY A 268 2.72 16.05 -25.99
N GLU A 269 3.00 14.84 -26.49
CA GLU A 269 4.23 14.10 -26.21
C GLU A 269 5.49 14.74 -26.77
N GLU A 270 5.42 15.34 -27.94
CA GLU A 270 6.59 15.94 -28.59
C GLU A 270 7.18 17.08 -27.77
N ASP A 271 6.34 17.99 -27.27
CA ASP A 271 6.81 19.09 -26.42
C ASP A 271 7.25 18.57 -25.04
N LEU A 272 6.57 17.54 -24.50
CA LEU A 272 6.98 16.89 -23.26
C LEU A 272 8.37 16.22 -23.41
N LYS A 273 8.61 15.54 -24.51
CA LYS A 273 9.92 14.92 -24.81
C LYS A 273 11.03 15.94 -24.97
N LYS A 274 10.76 17.16 -25.45
CA LYS A 274 11.75 18.25 -25.45
C LYS A 274 12.19 18.63 -24.05
N VAL A 275 11.22 18.71 -23.09
CA VAL A 275 11.56 18.93 -21.68
C VAL A 275 12.37 17.77 -21.14
N PHE A 276 11.93 16.53 -21.41
CA PHE A 276 12.58 15.31 -20.93
C PHE A 276 14.03 15.14 -21.47
N ALA A 277 14.33 15.60 -22.69
CA ALA A 277 15.64 15.48 -23.30
C ALA A 277 16.81 16.08 -22.48
N HIS A 278 16.49 16.92 -21.50
CA HIS A 278 17.47 17.50 -20.57
C HIS A 278 17.75 16.62 -19.35
N TYR A 279 17.06 15.48 -19.21
CA TYR A 279 17.19 14.55 -18.08
C TYR A 279 17.75 13.21 -18.56
N GLY A 280 18.59 12.59 -17.73
CA GLY A 280 19.22 11.33 -18.08
C GLY A 280 18.28 10.13 -18.07
N ASN A 281 17.19 10.18 -17.28
CA ASN A 281 16.21 9.11 -17.15
C ASN A 281 14.88 9.63 -16.58
N GLN A 282 13.87 8.76 -16.58
CA GLN A 282 12.52 9.07 -16.09
C GLN A 282 12.49 9.40 -14.61
N GLN A 283 13.38 8.84 -13.81
CA GLN A 283 13.46 9.11 -12.37
C GLN A 283 13.92 10.55 -12.10
N GLU A 284 14.92 11.05 -12.81
CA GLU A 284 15.39 12.43 -12.71
C GLU A 284 14.29 13.41 -13.15
N PHE A 285 13.59 13.08 -14.23
CA PHE A 285 12.46 13.87 -14.72
C PHE A 285 11.30 13.91 -13.70
N PHE A 286 10.96 12.76 -13.11
CA PHE A 286 9.95 12.69 -12.04
C PHE A 286 10.35 13.56 -10.84
N LYS A 287 11.62 13.51 -10.41
CA LYS A 287 12.14 14.37 -9.33
C LYS A 287 12.05 15.86 -9.69
N ALA A 288 12.27 16.23 -10.94
CA ALA A 288 12.15 17.62 -11.40
C ALA A 288 10.69 18.09 -11.36
N LEU A 289 9.74 17.27 -11.82
CA LEU A 289 8.31 17.54 -11.68
C LEU A 289 7.91 17.72 -10.21
N GLU A 290 8.36 16.80 -9.36
CA GLU A 290 8.07 16.84 -7.92
C GLU A 290 8.66 18.06 -7.23
N SER A 291 9.83 18.56 -7.69
CA SER A 291 10.47 19.77 -7.16
C SER A 291 9.55 20.99 -7.23
N THR A 292 8.74 21.11 -8.30
CA THR A 292 7.79 22.21 -8.47
C THR A 292 6.69 22.21 -7.41
N TYR A 293 6.22 21.01 -7.06
CA TYR A 293 5.18 20.83 -6.03
C TYR A 293 5.72 21.13 -4.63
N ILE A 294 6.89 20.57 -4.29
CA ILE A 294 7.49 20.74 -2.97
C ILE A 294 7.90 22.20 -2.73
N SER A 295 8.43 22.87 -3.77
CA SER A 295 8.81 24.27 -3.71
C SER A 295 7.61 25.22 -3.68
N LYS A 296 6.39 24.68 -3.65
CA LYS A 296 5.14 25.47 -3.63
C LYS A 296 5.05 26.46 -4.80
N VAL A 297 5.53 26.06 -5.94
CA VAL A 297 5.44 26.80 -7.20
C VAL A 297 4.30 26.27 -8.06
N LEU A 298 4.05 24.96 -8.00
CA LEU A 298 2.99 24.33 -8.77
C LEU A 298 1.61 24.64 -8.16
N SER A 299 0.75 25.28 -8.95
CA SER A 299 -0.66 25.50 -8.62
C SER A 299 -1.54 24.37 -9.16
N GLU A 300 -1.33 24.00 -10.42
CA GLU A 300 -2.17 23.02 -11.09
C GLU A 300 -1.44 22.39 -12.29
N VAL A 301 -1.69 21.11 -12.53
CA VAL A 301 -1.35 20.43 -13.80
C VAL A 301 -2.64 19.88 -14.40
N ARG A 302 -2.94 20.24 -15.64
CA ARG A 302 -4.05 19.66 -16.40
C ARG A 302 -3.49 18.82 -17.52
N ILE A 303 -3.83 17.55 -17.52
CA ILE A 303 -3.38 16.57 -18.51
C ILE A 303 -4.60 16.12 -19.29
N ARG A 304 -4.56 16.20 -20.63
CA ARG A 304 -5.58 15.66 -21.51
C ARG A 304 -5.04 14.42 -22.23
N LEU A 305 -5.85 13.38 -22.21
CA LEU A 305 -5.49 12.04 -22.67
C LEU A 305 -6.49 11.53 -23.69
N GLN A 306 -6.02 10.79 -24.68
CA GLN A 306 -6.89 10.04 -25.61
C GLN A 306 -6.96 8.59 -25.16
N ARG A 307 -8.18 8.08 -24.95
CA ARG A 307 -8.44 6.67 -24.70
C ARG A 307 -8.82 5.93 -25.97
N SER A 308 -8.54 4.63 -25.99
CA SER A 308 -9.01 3.70 -27.02
C SER A 308 -10.53 3.77 -27.12
N GLY A 309 -11.03 4.00 -28.35
CA GLY A 309 -12.46 4.02 -28.63
C GLY A 309 -13.24 5.23 -28.11
N ALA A 310 -12.61 6.21 -27.49
CA ALA A 310 -13.24 7.46 -27.08
C ALA A 310 -13.16 8.51 -28.20
N GLU A 311 -14.26 9.21 -28.47
CA GLU A 311 -14.29 10.29 -29.47
C GLU A 311 -13.58 11.55 -28.96
N GLU A 312 -13.75 11.88 -27.68
CA GLU A 312 -13.16 13.07 -27.06
C GLU A 312 -12.05 12.73 -26.07
N PRO A 313 -11.00 13.55 -25.99
CA PRO A 313 -9.98 13.41 -24.97
C PRO A 313 -10.54 13.67 -23.57
N LEU A 314 -10.22 12.80 -22.61
CA LEU A 314 -10.55 13.01 -21.20
C LEU A 314 -9.46 13.82 -20.50
N THR A 315 -9.82 14.49 -19.40
CA THR A 315 -8.85 15.10 -18.49
C THR A 315 -8.42 14.10 -17.42
N PHE A 316 -7.21 14.27 -16.85
CA PHE A 316 -6.74 13.41 -15.78
C PHE A 316 -7.68 13.39 -14.56
N SER A 317 -8.36 14.49 -14.26
CA SER A 317 -9.33 14.59 -13.16
C SER A 317 -10.61 13.77 -13.39
N GLU A 318 -10.86 13.33 -14.61
CA GLU A 318 -11.99 12.44 -14.95
C GLU A 318 -11.61 10.95 -14.84
N MET A 319 -10.34 10.65 -14.60
CA MET A 319 -9.92 9.29 -14.27
C MET A 319 -10.45 8.89 -12.90
N SER A 320 -10.83 7.61 -12.76
CA SER A 320 -11.28 7.08 -11.48
C SER A 320 -10.16 7.12 -10.41
N GLU A 321 -10.54 7.18 -9.14
CA GLU A 321 -9.58 7.16 -8.03
C GLU A 321 -8.71 5.91 -8.05
N GLY A 322 -9.28 4.75 -8.43
CA GLY A 322 -8.53 3.50 -8.58
C GLY A 322 -7.47 3.57 -9.69
N GLU A 323 -7.77 4.18 -10.84
CA GLU A 323 -6.80 4.41 -11.91
C GLU A 323 -5.65 5.31 -11.44
N GLN A 324 -5.97 6.41 -10.78
CA GLN A 324 -4.97 7.34 -10.23
C GLN A 324 -4.11 6.68 -9.16
N GLN A 325 -4.71 5.89 -8.27
CA GLN A 325 -4.03 5.16 -7.21
C GLN A 325 -3.06 4.12 -7.79
N LEU A 326 -3.51 3.35 -8.79
CA LEU A 326 -2.70 2.35 -9.45
C LEU A 326 -1.50 2.99 -10.17
N LEU A 327 -1.73 4.09 -10.92
CA LEU A 327 -0.66 4.87 -11.55
C LEU A 327 0.38 5.37 -10.53
N MET A 328 -0.07 5.83 -9.37
CA MET A 328 0.82 6.32 -8.34
C MET A 328 1.70 5.20 -7.78
N VAL A 329 1.10 4.09 -7.35
CA VAL A 329 1.84 2.97 -6.73
C VAL A 329 2.79 2.34 -7.73
N LEU A 330 2.30 1.99 -8.93
CA LEU A 330 3.10 1.32 -9.95
C LEU A 330 4.16 2.25 -10.56
N GLY A 331 3.85 3.55 -10.68
CA GLY A 331 4.82 4.56 -11.12
C GLY A 331 5.98 4.70 -10.14
N LEU A 332 5.69 4.80 -8.84
CA LEU A 332 6.72 4.89 -7.81
C LEU A 332 7.58 3.61 -7.78
N LEU A 333 6.97 2.43 -7.83
CA LEU A 333 7.67 1.15 -7.91
C LEU A 333 8.59 1.10 -9.13
N ARG A 334 8.10 1.52 -10.31
CA ARG A 334 8.85 1.48 -11.56
C ARG A 334 10.06 2.42 -11.54
N PHE A 335 9.93 3.63 -11.00
CA PHE A 335 11.03 4.62 -10.96
C PHE A 335 12.07 4.33 -9.88
N THR A 336 11.79 3.46 -8.93
CA THR A 336 12.72 3.14 -7.83
C THR A 336 13.17 1.68 -7.82
N LYS A 337 12.86 0.90 -8.85
CA LYS A 337 13.14 -0.54 -8.93
C LYS A 337 14.63 -0.91 -8.77
N GLU A 338 15.54 -0.05 -9.21
CA GLU A 338 17.00 -0.25 -9.14
C GLU A 338 17.58 0.25 -7.80
N GLU A 339 16.75 0.87 -6.97
CA GLU A 339 17.12 1.44 -5.70
C GLU A 339 16.63 0.54 -4.56
N GLU A 340 17.35 0.58 -3.46
CA GLU A 340 16.94 -0.08 -2.21
C GLU A 340 15.78 0.69 -1.57
N ALA A 341 14.55 0.28 -1.83
CA ALA A 341 13.36 1.02 -1.38
C ALA A 341 12.47 0.20 -0.43
N LEU A 342 11.84 0.89 0.51
CA LEU A 342 10.80 0.36 1.40
C LEU A 342 9.48 1.09 1.12
N PHE A 343 8.46 0.32 0.73
CA PHE A 343 7.11 0.82 0.52
C PHE A 343 6.22 0.43 1.69
N LEU A 344 5.61 1.39 2.33
CA LEU A 344 4.70 1.24 3.47
C LEU A 344 3.33 1.75 3.05
N LEU A 345 2.47 0.83 2.59
CA LEU A 345 1.22 1.12 1.92
C LEU A 345 0.02 0.70 2.79
N ASP A 346 -0.76 1.65 3.25
CA ASP A 346 -1.96 1.37 4.05
C ASP A 346 -3.21 1.42 3.16
N GLU A 347 -3.75 0.24 2.88
CA GLU A 347 -4.93 0.01 2.02
C GLU A 347 -4.81 0.62 0.61
N PRO A 348 -3.74 0.31 -0.15
CA PRO A 348 -3.51 0.90 -1.46
C PRO A 348 -4.44 0.35 -2.55
N ASP A 349 -5.35 -0.51 -2.23
CA ASP A 349 -6.29 -1.21 -3.10
C ASP A 349 -7.77 -0.80 -2.88
N THR A 350 -8.02 0.19 -2.03
CA THR A 350 -9.38 0.57 -1.59
C THR A 350 -10.33 0.96 -2.73
N HIS A 351 -9.79 1.59 -3.78
CA HIS A 351 -10.60 2.10 -4.89
C HIS A 351 -10.52 1.22 -6.16
N LEU A 352 -9.89 0.05 -6.07
CA LEU A 352 -9.75 -0.85 -7.21
C LEU A 352 -11.05 -1.61 -7.49
N ASN A 353 -11.37 -1.78 -8.77
CA ASN A 353 -12.44 -2.69 -9.18
C ASN A 353 -12.03 -4.16 -8.92
N PRO A 354 -13.00 -5.10 -8.85
CA PRO A 354 -12.71 -6.50 -8.56
C PRO A 354 -11.70 -7.16 -9.51
N ALA A 355 -11.75 -6.85 -10.81
CA ALA A 355 -10.83 -7.45 -11.78
C ALA A 355 -9.38 -7.01 -11.55
N TRP A 356 -9.15 -5.73 -11.23
CA TRP A 356 -7.83 -5.22 -10.89
C TRP A 356 -7.35 -5.69 -9.52
N SER A 357 -8.28 -5.87 -8.58
CA SER A 357 -7.94 -6.40 -7.26
C SER A 357 -7.31 -7.80 -7.35
N VAL A 358 -7.85 -8.68 -8.19
CA VAL A 358 -7.30 -10.02 -8.43
C VAL A 358 -5.90 -9.96 -9.06
N GLN A 359 -5.65 -9.00 -9.96
CA GLN A 359 -4.40 -8.86 -10.71
C GLN A 359 -3.39 -7.91 -10.06
N TYR A 360 -3.70 -7.36 -8.88
CA TYR A 360 -2.91 -6.27 -8.27
C TYR A 360 -1.43 -6.62 -8.10
N PHE A 361 -1.13 -7.80 -7.61
CA PHE A 361 0.27 -8.25 -7.43
C PHE A 361 0.96 -8.56 -8.75
N ASP A 362 0.24 -9.03 -9.75
CA ASP A 362 0.78 -9.23 -11.10
C ASP A 362 1.23 -7.88 -11.69
N PHE A 363 0.42 -6.82 -11.53
CA PHE A 363 0.81 -5.47 -11.94
C PHE A 363 2.03 -4.95 -11.20
N MET A 364 2.12 -5.20 -9.89
CA MET A 364 3.30 -4.82 -9.10
C MET A 364 4.57 -5.55 -9.58
N HIS A 365 4.49 -6.87 -9.81
CA HIS A 365 5.61 -7.64 -10.34
C HIS A 365 6.02 -7.18 -11.74
N GLN A 366 5.08 -6.89 -12.63
CA GLN A 366 5.37 -6.34 -13.96
C GLN A 366 6.05 -4.95 -13.88
N ALA A 367 5.67 -4.11 -12.92
CA ALA A 367 6.27 -2.80 -12.74
C ALA A 367 7.73 -2.88 -12.28
N VAL A 368 8.05 -3.84 -11.39
CA VAL A 368 9.38 -3.99 -10.79
C VAL A 368 10.32 -4.86 -11.62
N GLY A 369 9.80 -5.95 -12.26
CA GLY A 369 10.59 -6.96 -12.97
C GLY A 369 11.17 -8.04 -12.05
N ASP A 370 12.15 -8.82 -12.55
CA ASP A 370 12.58 -10.10 -11.96
C ASP A 370 13.49 -10.01 -10.72
N LEU A 371 14.10 -8.84 -10.43
CA LEU A 371 15.06 -8.67 -9.33
C LEU A 371 14.66 -7.51 -8.41
N PRO A 372 13.66 -7.69 -7.57
CA PRO A 372 13.22 -6.63 -6.67
C PRO A 372 14.25 -6.39 -5.56
N THR A 373 14.90 -5.22 -5.58
CA THR A 373 15.74 -4.73 -4.49
C THR A 373 14.92 -4.06 -3.39
N SER A 374 13.60 -3.97 -3.59
CA SER A 374 12.66 -3.29 -2.71
C SER A 374 11.86 -4.26 -1.85
N HIS A 375 11.26 -3.76 -0.77
CA HIS A 375 10.28 -4.46 0.04
C HIS A 375 8.98 -3.65 0.10
N VAL A 376 7.87 -4.27 -0.25
CA VAL A 376 6.53 -3.71 -0.16
C VAL A 376 5.83 -4.32 1.05
N LEU A 377 5.57 -3.51 2.06
CA LEU A 377 4.74 -3.87 3.20
C LEU A 377 3.40 -3.15 3.07
N MET A 378 2.33 -3.90 2.87
CA MET A 378 1.01 -3.32 2.70
C MET A 378 -0.03 -3.91 3.64
N THR A 379 -1.05 -3.13 3.91
CA THR A 379 -2.26 -3.61 4.57
C THR A 379 -3.39 -3.69 3.56
N THR A 380 -4.28 -4.65 3.71
CA THR A 380 -5.52 -4.73 2.93
C THR A 380 -6.62 -5.41 3.72
N HIS A 381 -7.86 -5.13 3.34
CA HIS A 381 -9.06 -5.85 3.75
C HIS A 381 -9.76 -6.53 2.56
N ASN A 382 -9.16 -6.50 1.38
CA ASN A 382 -9.77 -7.01 0.15
C ASN A 382 -9.42 -8.49 -0.07
N PRO A 383 -10.38 -9.42 0.03
CA PRO A 383 -10.14 -10.85 -0.16
C PRO A 383 -9.70 -11.20 -1.58
N LEU A 384 -10.06 -10.38 -2.57
CA LEU A 384 -9.65 -10.58 -3.97
C LEU A 384 -8.15 -10.37 -4.17
N VAL A 385 -7.58 -9.35 -3.52
CA VAL A 385 -6.13 -9.08 -3.54
C VAL A 385 -5.37 -10.25 -2.91
N ILE A 386 -5.89 -10.80 -1.82
CA ILE A 386 -5.25 -11.87 -1.07
C ILE A 386 -5.27 -13.20 -1.83
N SER A 387 -6.27 -13.42 -2.67
CA SER A 387 -6.47 -14.69 -3.39
C SER A 387 -5.31 -15.11 -4.30
N SER A 388 -4.42 -14.19 -4.64
CA SER A 388 -3.23 -14.43 -5.48
C SER A 388 -1.94 -14.67 -4.66
N LEU A 389 -1.99 -14.51 -3.33
CA LEU A 389 -0.81 -14.56 -2.46
C LEU A 389 -0.51 -15.97 -1.94
N LYS A 390 0.76 -16.21 -1.71
CA LYS A 390 1.22 -17.38 -0.99
C LYS A 390 1.20 -17.14 0.53
N ARG A 391 1.21 -18.22 1.29
CA ARG A 391 1.23 -18.21 2.76
C ARG A 391 2.39 -17.36 3.33
N GLU A 392 3.57 -17.46 2.72
CA GLU A 392 4.77 -16.76 3.15
C GLU A 392 4.67 -15.24 2.99
N ASP A 393 3.82 -14.73 2.10
CA ASP A 393 3.63 -13.31 1.83
C ASP A 393 2.65 -12.65 2.82
N VAL A 394 1.91 -13.45 3.59
CA VAL A 394 0.83 -12.96 4.46
C VAL A 394 1.21 -13.03 5.93
N ARG A 395 0.81 -12.02 6.69
CA ARG A 395 0.89 -11.96 8.16
C ARG A 395 -0.46 -11.58 8.73
N ILE A 396 -1.00 -12.42 9.61
CA ILE A 396 -2.29 -12.18 10.27
C ILE A 396 -2.03 -11.52 11.63
N MET A 397 -2.49 -10.30 11.81
CA MET A 397 -2.43 -9.57 13.07
C MET A 397 -3.71 -9.83 13.89
N GLN A 398 -3.57 -10.42 15.05
CA GLN A 398 -4.67 -10.78 15.94
C GLN A 398 -4.54 -10.07 17.29
N LYS A 399 -5.65 -9.52 17.77
CA LYS A 399 -5.73 -8.94 19.11
C LYS A 399 -6.16 -10.03 20.11
N ARG A 400 -5.34 -10.26 21.13
CA ARG A 400 -5.62 -11.15 22.25
C ARG A 400 -5.64 -10.34 23.55
N LYS A 401 -6.06 -10.95 24.65
CA LYS A 401 -6.09 -10.29 25.98
C LYS A 401 -4.73 -9.73 26.41
N THR A 402 -3.65 -10.38 26.00
CA THR A 402 -2.26 -10.04 26.35
C THR A 402 -1.59 -9.07 25.40
N GLY A 403 -2.18 -8.75 24.25
CA GLY A 403 -1.55 -7.85 23.25
C GLY A 403 -1.93 -8.18 21.81
N VAL A 404 -1.13 -7.70 20.88
CA VAL A 404 -1.27 -7.97 19.44
C VAL A 404 -0.21 -8.99 19.04
N PHE A 405 -0.63 -10.05 18.35
CA PHE A 405 0.23 -11.14 17.88
C PHE A 405 0.18 -11.22 16.37
N VAL A 406 1.25 -11.73 15.78
CA VAL A 406 1.37 -11.94 14.34
C VAL A 406 1.62 -13.41 14.07
N GLU A 407 0.83 -13.98 13.19
CA GLU A 407 0.93 -15.39 12.81
C GLU A 407 0.95 -15.52 11.28
N LEU A 408 1.57 -16.58 10.77
CA LEU A 408 1.45 -16.98 9.38
C LEU A 408 0.11 -17.71 9.19
N PRO A 409 -0.57 -17.57 8.05
CA PRO A 409 -1.71 -18.42 7.72
C PRO A 409 -1.31 -19.91 7.76
N ARG A 410 -2.24 -20.77 8.09
CA ARG A 410 -2.02 -22.23 8.05
C ARG A 410 -2.01 -22.76 6.62
N GLU A 411 -2.87 -22.19 5.79
CA GLU A 411 -3.07 -22.57 4.39
C GLU A 411 -2.64 -21.46 3.44
N ASN A 412 -2.37 -21.82 2.19
CA ASN A 412 -2.12 -20.87 1.13
C ASN A 412 -3.43 -20.17 0.73
N PRO A 413 -3.50 -18.83 0.77
CA PRO A 413 -4.64 -18.11 0.19
C PRO A 413 -4.77 -18.35 -1.32
N GLN A 414 -3.63 -18.52 -2.01
CA GLN A 414 -3.59 -18.77 -3.45
C GLN A 414 -4.36 -20.06 -3.82
N GLY A 415 -5.34 -19.92 -4.69
CA GLY A 415 -6.22 -21.01 -5.10
C GLY A 415 -7.46 -21.19 -4.24
N MET A 416 -7.58 -20.47 -3.11
CA MET A 416 -8.84 -20.41 -2.37
C MET A 416 -9.85 -19.53 -3.11
N GLY A 417 -11.10 -19.96 -3.18
CA GLY A 417 -12.20 -19.08 -3.59
C GLY A 417 -12.46 -17.99 -2.54
N VAL A 418 -13.03 -16.86 -2.96
CA VAL A 418 -13.28 -15.69 -2.08
C VAL A 418 -14.09 -16.07 -0.83
N SER A 419 -15.11 -16.92 -0.97
CA SER A 419 -15.93 -17.41 0.16
C SER A 419 -15.07 -18.15 1.20
N ASN A 420 -14.15 -19.00 0.74
CA ASN A 420 -13.25 -19.74 1.64
C ASN A 420 -12.24 -18.80 2.32
N ILE A 421 -11.71 -17.81 1.61
CA ILE A 421 -10.84 -16.79 2.19
C ILE A 421 -11.58 -16.03 3.31
N LEU A 422 -12.82 -15.59 3.05
CA LEU A 422 -13.62 -14.84 4.01
C LEU A 422 -13.97 -15.67 5.26
N THR A 423 -14.23 -16.97 5.10
CA THR A 423 -14.60 -17.86 6.22
C THR A 423 -13.41 -18.53 6.91
N SER A 424 -12.20 -18.41 6.34
CA SER A 424 -10.95 -18.91 6.94
C SER A 424 -10.44 -18.01 8.07
N GLU A 425 -9.32 -18.42 8.66
CA GLU A 425 -8.60 -17.65 9.69
C GLU A 425 -8.13 -16.26 9.22
N LEU A 426 -8.08 -16.01 7.89
CA LEU A 426 -7.66 -14.74 7.31
C LEU A 426 -8.62 -13.59 7.68
N PHE A 427 -9.93 -13.86 7.65
CA PHE A 427 -10.97 -12.88 7.97
C PHE A 427 -11.86 -13.29 9.16
N GLY A 428 -12.00 -14.59 9.40
CA GLY A 428 -12.76 -15.12 10.52
C GLY A 428 -14.27 -14.94 10.41
N LEU A 429 -14.83 -14.76 9.19
CA LEU A 429 -16.27 -14.72 9.03
C LEU A 429 -16.88 -16.08 9.28
N ARG A 430 -17.99 -16.13 9.98
CA ARG A 430 -18.77 -17.35 10.18
C ARG A 430 -19.43 -17.81 8.86
N THR A 431 -19.90 -16.86 8.10
CA THR A 431 -20.62 -17.08 6.84
C THR A 431 -20.43 -15.90 5.90
N THR A 432 -20.63 -16.13 4.61
CA THR A 432 -20.69 -15.10 3.58
C THR A 432 -22.13 -14.69 3.24
N LEU A 433 -23.11 -15.32 3.90
CA LEU A 433 -24.52 -14.99 3.74
C LEU A 433 -24.94 -13.85 4.67
N ASP A 434 -26.00 -13.15 4.32
CA ASP A 434 -26.67 -12.25 5.24
C ASP A 434 -27.31 -13.02 6.41
N LEU A 435 -27.41 -12.37 7.56
CA LEU A 435 -27.91 -13.02 8.78
C LEU A 435 -29.32 -13.59 8.65
N PRO A 436 -30.30 -12.93 8.01
CA PRO A 436 -31.63 -13.50 7.81
C PRO A 436 -31.61 -14.80 7.03
N THR A 437 -30.87 -14.84 5.93
CA THR A 437 -30.73 -16.07 5.10
C THR A 437 -29.99 -17.17 5.86
N GLN A 438 -28.91 -16.82 6.60
CA GLN A 438 -28.21 -17.79 7.42
C GLN A 438 -29.10 -18.40 8.52
N ARG A 439 -29.93 -17.59 9.20
CA ARG A 439 -30.87 -18.09 10.20
C ARG A 439 -31.90 -19.05 9.61
N LYS A 440 -32.42 -18.76 8.41
CA LYS A 440 -33.31 -19.67 7.69
C LYS A 440 -32.64 -21.00 7.41
N LEU A 441 -31.40 -20.97 6.93
CA LEU A 441 -30.61 -22.16 6.62
C LEU A 441 -30.30 -22.96 7.90
N ASP A 442 -29.88 -22.29 8.98
CA ASP A 442 -29.62 -22.93 10.27
C ASP A 442 -30.91 -23.59 10.83
N ARG A 443 -32.06 -22.89 10.77
CA ARG A 443 -33.33 -23.42 11.22
C ARG A 443 -33.83 -24.58 10.38
N GLN A 444 -33.69 -24.51 9.06
CA GLN A 444 -34.05 -25.60 8.17
C GLN A 444 -33.19 -26.85 8.45
N ARG A 445 -31.86 -26.69 8.69
CA ARG A 445 -30.97 -27.80 9.07
C ARG A 445 -31.36 -28.43 10.41
N GLU A 446 -31.71 -27.64 11.42
CA GLU A 446 -32.22 -28.15 12.70
C GLU A 446 -33.44 -29.02 12.51
N LEU A 447 -34.39 -28.55 11.71
CA LEU A 447 -35.62 -29.32 11.42
C LEU A 447 -35.33 -30.57 10.60
N THR A 448 -34.35 -30.52 9.68
CA THR A 448 -33.97 -31.71 8.86
C THR A 448 -33.40 -32.83 9.70
N VAL A 449 -32.58 -32.53 10.71
CA VAL A 449 -31.96 -33.57 11.57
C VAL A 449 -32.80 -33.95 12.79
N SER A 450 -33.97 -33.36 12.96
CA SER A 450 -34.91 -33.74 14.05
C SER A 450 -35.56 -35.07 13.77
N ASP A 451 -35.38 -36.04 14.66
CA ASP A 451 -35.95 -37.41 14.54
C ASP A 451 -37.48 -37.40 14.59
N GLN A 452 -38.12 -36.39 15.22
CA GLN A 452 -39.56 -36.20 15.29
C GLN A 452 -39.90 -34.74 15.17
N ARG A 453 -40.56 -34.37 14.08
CA ARG A 453 -41.12 -33.01 13.90
C ARG A 453 -42.58 -32.99 14.29
N THR A 454 -43.01 -31.94 14.97
CA THR A 454 -44.42 -31.66 15.17
C THR A 454 -45.07 -31.17 13.88
N LEU A 455 -46.39 -31.24 13.74
CA LEU A 455 -47.11 -30.72 12.56
C LEU A 455 -46.76 -29.26 12.18
N PRO A 456 -46.63 -28.32 13.14
CA PRO A 456 -46.15 -26.96 12.86
C PRO A 456 -44.70 -26.93 12.35
N GLU A 457 -43.81 -27.74 12.90
CA GLU A 457 -42.38 -27.80 12.49
C GLU A 457 -42.24 -28.43 11.11
N GLU A 458 -43.07 -29.42 10.74
CA GLU A 458 -43.13 -29.96 9.41
C GLU A 458 -43.55 -28.95 8.36
N ALA A 459 -44.58 -28.14 8.68
CA ALA A 459 -45.03 -27.05 7.83
C ALA A 459 -43.97 -25.93 7.71
N GLU A 460 -43.25 -25.63 8.80
CA GLU A 460 -42.13 -24.68 8.79
C GLU A 460 -40.98 -25.20 7.94
N TRP A 461 -40.61 -26.47 8.08
CA TRP A 461 -39.54 -27.08 7.30
C TRP A 461 -39.83 -27.07 5.81
N HIS A 462 -41.05 -27.43 5.37
CA HIS A 462 -41.44 -27.34 3.96
C HIS A 462 -41.35 -25.92 3.43
N ARG A 463 -41.83 -24.94 4.18
CA ARG A 463 -41.77 -23.53 3.80
C ARG A 463 -40.34 -23.05 3.66
N LEU A 464 -39.46 -23.34 4.65
CA LEU A 464 -38.06 -22.92 4.62
C LEU A 464 -37.29 -23.59 3.50
N THR A 465 -37.55 -24.88 3.26
CA THR A 465 -36.94 -25.63 2.15
C THR A 465 -37.31 -25.00 0.81
N GLN A 466 -38.59 -24.69 0.60
CA GLN A 466 -39.03 -24.00 -0.62
C GLN A 466 -38.41 -22.60 -0.78
N GLU A 467 -38.40 -21.79 0.27
CA GLU A 467 -37.79 -20.46 0.23
C GLU A 467 -36.29 -20.51 -0.07
N LEU A 468 -35.56 -21.49 0.48
CA LEU A 468 -34.13 -21.68 0.24
C LEU A 468 -33.86 -22.22 -1.16
N ASP A 469 -34.70 -23.13 -1.66
CA ASP A 469 -34.59 -23.69 -3.02
C ASP A 469 -34.83 -22.58 -4.06
N ASP A 470 -35.85 -21.73 -3.84
CA ASP A 470 -36.12 -20.54 -4.68
C ASP A 470 -34.92 -19.55 -4.70
N MET A 471 -34.11 -19.52 -3.65
CA MET A 471 -32.86 -18.74 -3.58
C MET A 471 -31.65 -19.48 -4.19
N GLY A 472 -31.81 -20.72 -4.67
CA GLY A 472 -30.77 -21.55 -5.28
C GLY A 472 -29.93 -22.38 -4.31
N PHE A 473 -30.38 -22.53 -3.06
CA PHE A 473 -29.75 -23.44 -2.11
C PHE A 473 -30.22 -24.88 -2.36
N GLN A 474 -29.35 -25.75 -2.83
CA GLN A 474 -29.62 -27.16 -2.85
C GLN A 474 -29.51 -27.72 -1.43
N VAL A 475 -30.62 -28.01 -0.80
CA VAL A 475 -30.65 -28.63 0.51
C VAL A 475 -30.68 -30.15 0.28
N GLY A 476 -29.54 -30.79 0.49
CA GLY A 476 -29.43 -32.25 0.32
C GLY A 476 -30.22 -32.98 1.40
N GLU A 477 -31.42 -33.48 1.04
CA GLU A 477 -32.25 -34.28 1.94
C GLU A 477 -31.73 -35.72 2.08
N ASP A 478 -31.02 -36.25 1.07
CA ASP A 478 -30.65 -37.65 0.94
C ASP A 478 -29.18 -37.98 1.27
N ASP A 479 -28.39 -37.01 1.74
CA ASP A 479 -27.00 -37.27 2.13
C ASP A 479 -26.90 -37.69 3.60
N GLU A 480 -26.87 -39.00 3.84
CA GLU A 480 -26.75 -39.56 5.19
C GLU A 480 -25.50 -39.07 5.94
N LEU A 481 -24.38 -38.89 5.25
CA LEU A 481 -23.14 -38.40 5.84
C LEU A 481 -23.29 -36.92 6.27
N TYR A 482 -23.86 -36.08 5.39
CA TYR A 482 -24.13 -34.70 5.69
C TYR A 482 -25.09 -34.55 6.89
N ASN A 483 -26.18 -35.33 6.92
CA ASN A 483 -27.15 -35.31 8.01
C ASN A 483 -26.54 -35.76 9.34
N ALA A 484 -25.69 -36.78 9.33
CA ALA A 484 -24.96 -37.25 10.50
C ALA A 484 -23.98 -36.20 11.01
N PHE A 485 -23.26 -35.51 10.10
CA PHE A 485 -22.38 -34.41 10.43
C PHE A 485 -23.14 -33.22 11.06
N ILE A 486 -24.23 -32.78 10.43
CA ILE A 486 -25.04 -31.64 10.92
C ILE A 486 -25.66 -31.96 12.29
N LYS A 487 -26.13 -33.18 12.53
CA LYS A 487 -26.68 -33.62 13.83
C LYS A 487 -25.64 -33.50 14.94
N LYS A 488 -24.41 -33.97 14.70
CA LYS A 488 -23.29 -33.85 15.67
C LYS A 488 -22.85 -32.43 15.86
N TRP A 489 -22.85 -31.63 14.78
CA TRP A 489 -22.51 -30.22 14.79
C TRP A 489 -23.48 -29.38 15.66
N LEU A 490 -24.77 -29.48 15.36
CA LEU A 490 -25.80 -28.71 16.08
C LEU A 490 -25.89 -29.09 17.57
N ALA A 491 -25.58 -30.35 17.93
CA ALA A 491 -25.52 -30.78 19.33
C ALA A 491 -24.37 -30.13 20.14
N ARG A 492 -23.34 -29.61 19.46
CA ARG A 492 -22.11 -29.09 20.09
C ARG A 492 -21.87 -27.60 19.85
N GLU A 493 -22.49 -27.05 18.82
CA GLU A 493 -22.31 -25.63 18.49
C GLU A 493 -22.99 -24.76 19.56
N ASP A 494 -22.20 -23.83 20.12
CA ASP A 494 -22.73 -22.84 21.07
C ASP A 494 -23.72 -21.92 20.34
N SER A 495 -24.97 -21.83 20.87
CA SER A 495 -26.03 -21.00 20.29
C SER A 495 -25.64 -19.53 20.17
N ASP A 496 -24.82 -19.02 21.11
CA ASP A 496 -24.38 -17.63 21.11
C ASP A 496 -23.47 -17.34 19.89
N LEU A 497 -22.73 -18.32 19.38
CA LEU A 497 -21.89 -18.14 18.21
C LEU A 497 -22.69 -17.92 16.92
N ARG A 498 -23.96 -18.37 16.87
CA ARG A 498 -24.82 -18.21 15.69
C ARG A 498 -25.24 -16.76 15.44
N GLU A 499 -25.23 -15.93 16.48
CA GLU A 499 -25.56 -14.50 16.37
C GLU A 499 -24.34 -13.63 15.97
N HIS A 500 -23.14 -14.18 15.96
CA HIS A 500 -21.93 -13.45 15.59
C HIS A 500 -21.62 -13.60 14.09
N ILE A 501 -21.39 -12.48 13.41
CA ILE A 501 -20.92 -12.46 11.99
C ILE A 501 -19.43 -12.79 11.93
N VAL A 502 -18.67 -12.27 12.89
CA VAL A 502 -17.21 -12.43 12.94
C VAL A 502 -16.85 -13.15 14.23
N LEU A 503 -16.12 -14.25 14.09
CA LEU A 503 -15.62 -15.05 15.22
C LEU A 503 -14.30 -14.47 15.74
N THR A 504 -14.08 -14.55 17.05
CA THR A 504 -12.75 -14.31 17.61
C THR A 504 -11.79 -15.43 17.20
N PRO A 505 -10.48 -15.23 17.22
CA PRO A 505 -9.52 -16.28 16.92
C PRO A 505 -9.65 -17.50 17.83
N GLU A 506 -10.05 -17.32 19.08
CA GLU A 506 -10.30 -18.41 20.03
C GLU A 506 -11.54 -19.22 19.64
N GLN A 507 -12.63 -18.53 19.29
CA GLN A 507 -13.88 -19.14 18.82
C GLN A 507 -13.68 -19.90 17.51
N GLN A 508 -12.92 -19.34 16.59
CA GLN A 508 -12.60 -19.96 15.33
C GLN A 508 -11.81 -21.27 15.51
N ARG A 509 -10.75 -21.25 16.33
CA ARG A 509 -9.97 -22.46 16.68
C ARG A 509 -10.84 -23.53 17.37
N SER A 510 -11.71 -23.12 18.29
CA SER A 510 -12.63 -24.03 18.96
C SER A 510 -13.57 -24.70 17.97
N ARG A 511 -14.07 -23.95 16.98
CA ARG A 511 -14.93 -24.46 15.91
C ARG A 511 -14.22 -25.43 14.99
N GLU A 512 -12.97 -25.13 14.61
CA GLU A 512 -12.14 -26.02 13.82
C GLU A 512 -11.87 -27.36 14.54
N GLN A 513 -11.47 -27.31 15.81
CA GLN A 513 -11.24 -28.49 16.63
C GLN A 513 -12.51 -29.33 16.80
N MET A 514 -13.67 -28.68 16.90
CA MET A 514 -14.94 -29.38 16.95
C MET A 514 -15.24 -30.08 15.62
N MET A 515 -14.97 -29.44 14.47
CA MET A 515 -15.11 -30.05 13.15
C MET A 515 -14.21 -31.29 13.01
N GLU A 516 -12.94 -31.17 13.36
CA GLU A 516 -11.97 -32.27 13.31
C GLU A 516 -12.47 -33.50 14.11
N LYS A 517 -12.93 -33.26 15.35
CA LYS A 517 -13.46 -34.31 16.20
C LYS A 517 -14.71 -35.00 15.61
N ILE A 518 -15.62 -34.21 15.01
CA ILE A 518 -16.83 -34.74 14.38
C ILE A 518 -16.44 -35.61 13.18
N ILE A 519 -15.47 -35.18 12.37
CA ILE A 519 -14.97 -35.96 11.23
C ILE A 519 -14.31 -37.26 11.71
N GLU A 520 -13.45 -37.22 12.74
CA GLU A 520 -12.83 -38.42 13.33
C GLU A 520 -13.88 -39.43 13.82
N GLU A 521 -14.94 -38.94 14.47
CA GLU A 521 -16.02 -39.81 14.92
C GLU A 521 -16.81 -40.43 13.77
N LEU A 522 -17.12 -39.67 12.71
CA LEU A 522 -17.83 -40.17 11.53
C LEU A 522 -17.01 -41.21 10.76
N VAL A 523 -15.68 -41.05 10.73
CA VAL A 523 -14.75 -42.05 10.20
C VAL A 523 -14.77 -43.32 11.06
N ALA A 524 -14.72 -43.19 12.39
CA ALA A 524 -14.76 -44.31 13.32
C ALA A 524 -16.09 -45.05 13.29
N GLU A 525 -17.20 -44.39 13.03
CA GLU A 525 -18.54 -44.95 12.87
C GLU A 525 -18.76 -45.58 11.46
N GLY A 526 -17.81 -45.44 10.55
CA GLY A 526 -17.87 -46.02 9.21
C GLY A 526 -18.72 -45.25 8.20
N HIS A 527 -19.15 -44.02 8.55
CA HIS A 527 -19.88 -43.13 7.64
C HIS A 527 -18.96 -42.47 6.60
N TRP A 528 -17.66 -42.41 6.86
CA TRP A 528 -16.65 -41.88 5.96
C TRP A 528 -15.56 -42.92 5.70
N ARG A 529 -15.26 -43.19 4.44
CA ARG A 529 -14.17 -44.07 4.00
C ARG A 529 -13.01 -43.31 3.41
#